data_4f18cc41ee4d7db0c6f9c28c77e7b758
#
_entry.id   4f18cc41ee4d7db0c6f9c28c77e7b758
#
_cell.length_a   1.000
_cell.length_b   1.000
_cell.length_c   1.000
_cell.angle_alpha   90.00
_cell.angle_beta   90.00
_cell.angle_gamma   90.00
#
_symmetry.space_group_name_H-M   'P 1'
#
loop_
_entity.id
_entity.type
_entity.pdbx_description
1 polymer ?
#
loop_
_entity_poly.entity_id
_entity_poly.type
_entity_poly.pdbx_seq_one_letter_code
_entity_poly.pdbx_strand_id
1 'polypeptide(L)'
;MEKLKLGYLKEFCNRTMTCPKEIARIIEENEHKIRSCYSESFDISREDFVKMVLKDSTFIIELFLRADKKEKYKNDYLLSNPLLNRHILEDLILLENQLPFFILEELHEKFSKRHSENSLFIDLSRNYFYSCIKSIPKVMEKEKGKKKEVKHFTDLIRYFHCPTKHKDFGDSIRDLSTATQLYETGVIFKLDEVGGLLDIQFNKWYPTEICPCFTCSWLLNCLPCLKCFQCLERTQPLLKIPQFEIDDITEGLFRNIMAWEQCYYPSEAYLCNYMGLLDYLLDTGEDVELLVEKDIIVNSLGSNEAISKMVNRLCLEIVEENSCYSELAQKLNKHFDQCCNRNMGLLKSTYFSNLWRGIATIFGLIIFGFSLWSIIRPYVV
;
A
#
# COMPACT_ATOMS: atom_id res chain seq x y z
N MET A 1 11.07 -0.84 29.97
CA MET A 1 10.21 0.21 29.36
C MET A 1 9.70 1.23 30.39
N GLU A 2 9.15 0.86 31.54
CA GLU A 2 8.58 1.79 32.55
C GLU A 2 9.52 2.91 33.03
N LYS A 3 10.81 2.59 33.30
CA LYS A 3 11.79 3.61 33.68
C LYS A 3 12.03 4.66 32.58
N LEU A 4 11.97 4.25 31.31
CA LEU A 4 12.07 5.14 30.16
C LEU A 4 10.86 6.05 30.07
N LYS A 5 9.63 5.51 30.17
CA LYS A 5 8.39 6.30 30.19
C LYS A 5 8.42 7.37 31.28
N LEU A 6 8.92 7.04 32.49
CA LEU A 6 9.09 8.01 33.56
C LEU A 6 10.13 9.11 33.22
N GLY A 7 11.23 8.76 32.55
CA GLY A 7 12.20 9.74 32.05
C GLY A 7 11.56 10.71 31.06
N TYR A 8 10.80 10.19 30.10
CA TYR A 8 10.09 11.01 29.10
C TYR A 8 9.01 11.89 29.74
N LEU A 9 8.24 11.37 30.70
CA LEU A 9 7.29 12.19 31.50
C LEU A 9 7.98 13.37 32.17
N LYS A 10 9.14 13.14 32.81
CA LYS A 10 9.90 14.21 33.43
C LYS A 10 10.34 15.27 32.43
N GLU A 11 10.87 14.85 31.29
CA GLU A 11 11.29 15.78 30.24
C GLU A 11 10.11 16.53 29.60
N PHE A 12 8.96 15.88 29.40
CA PHE A 12 7.76 16.53 28.96
C PHE A 12 7.31 17.62 29.95
N CYS A 13 7.32 17.32 31.27
CA CYS A 13 6.97 18.28 32.30
C CYS A 13 7.96 19.47 32.35
N ASN A 14 9.27 19.21 32.18
CA ASN A 14 10.29 20.25 32.12
C ASN A 14 10.08 21.13 30.87
N ARG A 15 9.83 20.54 29.72
CA ARG A 15 9.57 21.26 28.45
C ARG A 15 8.34 22.14 28.52
N THR A 16 7.28 21.65 29.14
CA THR A 16 5.98 22.33 29.17
C THR A 16 5.76 23.19 30.41
N MET A 17 6.73 23.21 31.32
CA MET A 17 6.66 23.87 32.63
C MET A 17 5.37 23.46 33.40
N THR A 18 5.02 22.19 33.32
CA THR A 18 3.77 21.63 33.85
C THR A 18 4.06 20.54 34.87
N CYS A 19 3.24 20.40 35.89
CA CYS A 19 3.40 19.29 36.82
C CYS A 19 2.55 18.07 36.40
N PRO A 20 2.96 16.83 36.73
CA PRO A 20 2.21 15.62 36.39
C PRO A 20 0.74 15.63 36.88
N LYS A 21 0.45 16.34 37.98
CA LYS A 21 -0.92 16.45 38.53
C LYS A 21 -1.87 17.23 37.60
N GLU A 22 -1.35 18.26 36.92
CA GLU A 22 -2.17 19.03 35.96
C GLU A 22 -2.54 18.20 34.73
N ILE A 23 -1.60 17.37 34.25
CA ILE A 23 -1.83 16.46 33.12
C ILE A 23 -2.82 15.37 33.56
N ALA A 24 -2.60 14.77 34.75
CA ALA A 24 -3.47 13.75 35.30
C ALA A 24 -4.92 14.24 35.44
N ARG A 25 -5.14 15.51 35.85
CA ARG A 25 -6.49 16.09 35.97
C ARG A 25 -7.25 16.07 34.63
N ILE A 26 -6.60 16.37 33.51
CA ILE A 26 -7.25 16.31 32.21
C ILE A 26 -7.64 14.88 31.85
N ILE A 27 -6.77 13.93 32.14
CA ILE A 27 -7.05 12.50 31.91
C ILE A 27 -8.20 12.03 32.79
N GLU A 28 -8.24 12.47 34.07
CA GLU A 28 -9.35 12.18 35.00
C GLU A 28 -10.70 12.75 34.54
N GLU A 29 -10.68 13.96 33.98
CA GLU A 29 -11.85 14.61 33.38
C GLU A 29 -12.38 13.85 32.16
N ASN A 30 -11.49 13.20 31.41
CA ASN A 30 -11.78 12.42 30.19
C ASN A 30 -11.84 10.90 30.43
N GLU A 31 -11.64 10.40 31.65
CA GLU A 31 -11.45 8.98 31.95
C GLU A 31 -12.58 8.10 31.39
N HIS A 32 -13.81 8.49 31.62
CA HIS A 32 -14.98 7.76 31.11
C HIS A 32 -14.99 7.69 29.58
N LYS A 33 -14.68 8.80 28.90
CA LYS A 33 -14.60 8.87 27.44
C LYS A 33 -13.45 8.01 26.89
N ILE A 34 -12.30 7.99 27.59
CA ILE A 34 -11.16 7.15 27.20
C ILE A 34 -11.54 5.67 27.32
N ARG A 35 -12.14 5.25 28.46
CA ARG A 35 -12.58 3.85 28.66
C ARG A 35 -13.61 3.42 27.63
N SER A 36 -14.55 4.29 27.24
CA SER A 36 -15.57 3.97 26.24
C SER A 36 -15.04 3.73 24.82
N CYS A 37 -13.77 4.05 24.56
CA CYS A 37 -13.12 3.75 23.29
C CYS A 37 -12.66 2.27 23.17
N TYR A 38 -12.70 1.52 24.27
CA TYR A 38 -12.30 0.10 24.27
C TYR A 38 -13.53 -0.80 24.37
N SER A 39 -13.49 -1.93 23.67
CA SER A 39 -14.59 -2.91 23.66
C SER A 39 -14.69 -3.70 24.98
N GLU A 40 -13.56 -3.85 25.67
CA GLU A 40 -13.49 -4.60 26.93
C GLU A 40 -13.54 -3.68 28.14
N SER A 41 -14.17 -4.15 29.22
CA SER A 41 -14.11 -3.49 30.51
C SER A 41 -12.84 -3.89 31.25
N PHE A 42 -12.02 -2.93 31.61
CA PHE A 42 -10.79 -3.17 32.39
C PHE A 42 -11.10 -3.11 33.89
N ASP A 43 -10.79 -4.19 34.62
CA ASP A 43 -10.83 -4.22 36.09
C ASP A 43 -9.56 -3.56 36.68
N ILE A 44 -9.37 -2.28 36.32
CA ILE A 44 -8.24 -1.47 36.79
C ILE A 44 -8.82 -0.28 37.55
N SER A 45 -8.27 0.01 38.74
CA SER A 45 -8.66 1.16 39.55
C SER A 45 -8.57 2.45 38.73
N ARG A 46 -9.41 3.44 39.06
CA ARG A 46 -9.39 4.75 38.39
C ARG A 46 -8.00 5.40 38.46
N GLU A 47 -7.37 5.32 39.63
CA GLU A 47 -6.05 5.91 39.86
C GLU A 47 -4.95 5.24 39.00
N ASP A 48 -4.96 3.91 38.91
CA ASP A 48 -3.95 3.18 38.14
C ASP A 48 -4.17 3.36 36.64
N PHE A 49 -5.45 3.43 36.19
CA PHE A 49 -5.77 3.74 34.82
C PHE A 49 -5.26 5.13 34.41
N VAL A 50 -5.53 6.15 35.21
CA VAL A 50 -5.05 7.52 34.97
C VAL A 50 -3.52 7.57 34.96
N LYS A 51 -2.84 6.87 35.89
CA LYS A 51 -1.37 6.78 35.91
C LYS A 51 -0.82 6.10 34.66
N MET A 52 -1.47 5.06 34.16
CA MET A 52 -1.09 4.36 32.92
C MET A 52 -1.22 5.30 31.73
N VAL A 53 -2.40 5.88 31.52
CA VAL A 53 -2.64 6.80 30.40
C VAL A 53 -1.71 8.02 30.46
N LEU A 54 -1.45 8.57 31.67
CA LEU A 54 -0.50 9.68 31.87
C LEU A 54 0.89 9.36 31.35
N LYS A 55 1.43 8.19 31.75
CA LYS A 55 2.77 7.78 31.32
C LYS A 55 2.84 7.55 29.83
N ASP A 56 1.86 6.87 29.26
CA ASP A 56 1.87 6.48 27.87
C ASP A 56 1.61 7.67 26.94
N SER A 57 0.65 8.53 27.26
CA SER A 57 0.39 9.73 26.48
C SER A 57 1.55 10.71 26.46
N THR A 58 2.16 10.97 27.63
CA THR A 58 3.32 11.88 27.71
C THR A 58 4.55 11.28 27.04
N PHE A 59 4.75 9.96 27.14
CA PHE A 59 5.82 9.26 26.43
C PHE A 59 5.67 9.42 24.93
N ILE A 60 4.49 9.16 24.37
CA ILE A 60 4.21 9.25 22.93
C ILE A 60 4.43 10.68 22.42
N ILE A 61 3.83 11.66 23.10
CA ILE A 61 3.95 13.07 22.68
C ILE A 61 5.41 13.54 22.71
N GLU A 62 6.13 13.26 23.80
CA GLU A 62 7.54 13.63 23.92
C GLU A 62 8.43 12.91 22.90
N LEU A 63 8.14 11.64 22.59
CA LEU A 63 8.83 10.87 21.58
C LEU A 63 8.68 11.53 20.20
N PHE A 64 7.47 11.90 19.82
CA PHE A 64 7.20 12.54 18.52
C PHE A 64 7.83 13.93 18.42
N LEU A 65 7.79 14.70 19.50
CA LEU A 65 8.46 16.01 19.57
C LEU A 65 9.98 15.90 19.44
N ARG A 66 10.60 14.85 19.99
CA ARG A 66 12.02 14.58 19.83
C ARG A 66 12.35 14.07 18.43
N ALA A 67 11.51 13.21 17.86
CA ALA A 67 11.70 12.68 16.52
C ALA A 67 11.63 13.80 15.45
N ASP A 68 10.74 14.77 15.62
CA ASP A 68 10.64 15.95 14.75
C ASP A 68 11.91 16.83 14.81
N LYS A 69 12.60 16.86 15.96
CA LYS A 69 13.85 17.61 16.19
C LYS A 69 15.06 16.67 16.28
N LYS A 70 15.13 15.64 15.45
CA LYS A 70 16.11 14.55 15.50
C LYS A 70 17.56 15.02 15.65
N GLU A 71 17.94 16.11 14.98
CA GLU A 71 19.29 16.68 15.09
C GLU A 71 19.67 17.13 16.52
N LYS A 72 18.69 17.65 17.27
CA LYS A 72 18.87 18.04 18.66
C LYS A 72 18.96 16.85 19.62
N TYR A 73 18.33 15.75 19.29
CA TYR A 73 18.19 14.56 20.13
C TYR A 73 18.98 13.35 19.59
N LYS A 74 20.10 13.58 18.92
CA LYS A 74 20.97 12.52 18.37
C LYS A 74 21.39 11.46 19.38
N ASN A 75 21.51 11.84 20.66
CA ASN A 75 21.92 10.95 21.74
C ASN A 75 20.74 10.37 22.53
N ASP A 76 19.53 10.57 22.07
CA ASP A 76 18.35 9.92 22.69
C ASP A 76 18.44 8.41 22.53
N TYR A 77 18.27 7.65 23.61
CA TYR A 77 18.48 6.21 23.64
C TYR A 77 17.56 5.46 22.67
N LEU A 78 16.30 5.90 22.51
CA LEU A 78 15.35 5.25 21.63
C LEU A 78 15.54 5.67 20.17
N LEU A 79 15.68 6.97 19.91
CA LEU A 79 15.77 7.51 18.56
C LEU A 79 17.13 7.27 17.90
N SER A 80 18.20 7.14 18.68
CA SER A 80 19.54 6.82 18.18
C SER A 80 19.73 5.35 17.84
N ASN A 81 18.88 4.46 18.36
CA ASN A 81 18.91 3.03 18.08
C ASN A 81 17.82 2.65 17.07
N PRO A 82 18.17 2.35 15.80
CA PRO A 82 17.19 2.05 14.76
C PRO A 82 16.29 0.87 15.11
N LEU A 83 16.83 -0.17 15.76
CA LEU A 83 16.07 -1.36 16.15
C LEU A 83 15.00 -1.06 17.20
N LEU A 84 15.37 -0.29 18.24
CA LEU A 84 14.43 0.09 19.30
C LEU A 84 13.35 1.03 18.76
N ASN A 85 13.74 1.99 17.93
CA ASN A 85 12.77 2.91 17.31
C ASN A 85 11.79 2.15 16.41
N ARG A 86 12.26 1.15 15.68
CA ARG A 86 11.43 0.26 14.86
C ARG A 86 10.43 -0.53 15.72
N HIS A 87 10.88 -1.17 16.79
CA HIS A 87 9.97 -1.92 17.69
C HIS A 87 8.92 -1.02 18.33
N ILE A 88 9.26 0.22 18.70
CA ILE A 88 8.27 1.17 19.23
C ILE A 88 7.25 1.54 18.13
N LEU A 89 7.70 1.74 16.89
CA LEU A 89 6.82 2.02 15.78
C LEU A 89 5.86 0.83 15.53
N GLU A 90 6.37 -0.39 15.55
CA GLU A 90 5.57 -1.61 15.45
C GLU A 90 4.55 -1.71 16.59
N ASP A 91 4.95 -1.45 17.84
CA ASP A 91 4.05 -1.43 19.00
C ASP A 91 2.92 -0.38 18.87
N LEU A 92 3.25 0.81 18.34
CA LEU A 92 2.31 1.91 18.20
C LEU A 92 1.28 1.69 17.08
N ILE A 93 1.54 0.79 16.13
CA ILE A 93 0.57 0.44 15.07
C ILE A 93 -0.31 -0.77 15.42
N LEU A 94 -0.01 -1.51 16.50
CA LEU A 94 -0.84 -2.63 16.93
C LEU A 94 -2.22 -2.15 17.34
N LEU A 95 -3.27 -2.72 16.75
CA LEU A 95 -4.66 -2.34 17.03
C LEU A 95 -5.05 -2.57 18.50
N GLU A 96 -4.47 -3.60 19.12
CA GLU A 96 -4.65 -3.94 20.53
C GLU A 96 -3.89 -3.02 21.51
N ASN A 97 -2.96 -2.20 21.01
CA ASN A 97 -2.11 -1.32 21.82
C ASN A 97 -2.30 0.17 21.46
N GLN A 98 -3.54 0.62 21.41
CA GLN A 98 -3.88 1.99 21.01
C GLN A 98 -4.34 2.85 22.18
N LEU A 99 -3.89 4.12 22.20
CA LEU A 99 -4.56 5.18 22.95
C LEU A 99 -5.49 5.96 22.00
N PRO A 100 -6.65 6.43 22.49
CA PRO A 100 -7.52 7.29 21.69
C PRO A 100 -6.79 8.56 21.27
N PHE A 101 -6.85 8.89 19.97
CA PHE A 101 -6.10 10.01 19.40
C PHE A 101 -6.49 11.35 20.03
N PHE A 102 -7.77 11.52 20.38
CA PHE A 102 -8.29 12.77 20.93
C PHE A 102 -7.58 13.20 22.23
N ILE A 103 -7.23 12.25 23.11
CA ILE A 103 -6.55 12.61 24.36
C ILE A 103 -5.11 13.04 24.13
N LEU A 104 -4.43 12.42 23.16
CA LEU A 104 -3.08 12.81 22.76
C LEU A 104 -3.08 14.21 22.13
N GLU A 105 -4.07 14.48 21.26
CA GLU A 105 -4.28 15.80 20.62
C GLU A 105 -4.57 16.87 21.68
N GLU A 106 -5.50 16.61 22.61
CA GLU A 106 -5.86 17.55 23.68
C GLU A 106 -4.67 17.90 24.58
N LEU A 107 -3.92 16.89 25.03
CA LEU A 107 -2.74 17.09 25.85
C LEU A 107 -1.65 17.88 25.10
N HIS A 108 -1.40 17.54 23.85
CA HIS A 108 -0.45 18.27 23.02
C HIS A 108 -0.90 19.73 22.81
N GLU A 109 -2.14 19.97 22.45
CA GLU A 109 -2.67 21.32 22.24
C GLU A 109 -2.59 22.18 23.48
N LYS A 110 -2.89 21.61 24.64
CA LYS A 110 -2.92 22.37 25.91
C LYS A 110 -1.55 22.69 26.46
N PHE A 111 -0.57 21.79 26.32
CA PHE A 111 0.73 21.94 26.96
C PHE A 111 1.86 22.29 26.00
N SER A 112 1.87 21.75 24.79
CA SER A 112 3.01 21.97 23.86
C SER A 112 2.89 23.30 23.10
N LYS A 113 1.67 23.75 22.77
CA LYS A 113 1.46 25.03 22.07
C LYS A 113 1.88 26.28 22.88
N ARG A 114 1.94 26.16 24.22
CA ARG A 114 2.36 27.30 25.07
C ARG A 114 3.82 27.72 24.85
N HIS A 115 4.64 26.86 24.24
CA HIS A 115 6.08 27.07 24.07
C HIS A 115 6.52 27.20 22.61
N SER A 116 5.74 27.90 21.74
CA SER A 116 6.07 28.20 20.34
C SER A 116 6.15 27.03 19.36
N GLU A 117 5.62 25.85 19.71
CA GLU A 117 5.51 24.75 18.76
C GLU A 117 4.17 24.82 18.03
N ASN A 118 4.20 25.39 16.82
CA ASN A 118 2.97 25.60 16.00
C ASN A 118 2.53 24.36 15.23
N SER A 119 3.20 23.22 15.36
CA SER A 119 2.83 21.98 14.70
C SER A 119 1.59 21.34 15.34
N LEU A 120 0.66 20.90 14.53
CA LEU A 120 -0.48 20.11 15.00
C LEU A 120 0.00 18.70 15.39
N PHE A 121 -0.65 18.07 16.36
CA PHE A 121 -0.29 16.70 16.77
C PHE A 121 -0.42 15.70 15.61
N ILE A 122 -1.38 15.88 14.74
CA ILE A 122 -1.57 15.06 13.54
C ILE A 122 -0.36 15.17 12.57
N ASP A 123 0.26 16.35 12.44
CA ASP A 123 1.44 16.55 11.59
C ASP A 123 2.68 15.88 12.20
N LEU A 124 2.86 15.97 13.52
CA LEU A 124 3.93 15.28 14.25
C LEU A 124 3.77 13.76 14.10
N SER A 125 2.54 13.26 14.26
CA SER A 125 2.24 11.84 14.11
C SER A 125 2.51 11.36 12.68
N ARG A 126 2.10 12.14 11.67
CA ARG A 126 2.40 11.85 10.26
C ARG A 126 3.91 11.76 10.01
N ASN A 127 4.67 12.71 10.54
CA ASN A 127 6.13 12.73 10.37
C ASN A 127 6.78 11.49 11.03
N TYR A 128 6.30 11.09 12.21
CA TYR A 128 6.80 9.89 12.89
C TYR A 128 6.51 8.60 12.11
N PHE A 129 5.29 8.46 11.59
CA PHE A 129 4.88 7.29 10.81
C PHE A 129 5.20 7.42 9.30
N TYR A 130 6.04 8.38 8.91
CA TYR A 130 6.34 8.62 7.49
C TYR A 130 6.79 7.38 6.72
N SER A 131 7.57 6.49 7.35
CA SER A 131 7.99 5.22 6.72
C SER A 131 6.83 4.29 6.40
N CYS A 132 5.75 4.32 7.18
CA CYS A 132 4.55 3.52 6.97
C CYS A 132 3.61 4.11 5.90
N ILE A 133 3.82 5.38 5.52
CA ILE A 133 2.92 6.15 4.66
C ILE A 133 3.63 6.78 3.45
N LYS A 134 4.80 6.25 3.07
CA LYS A 134 5.66 6.81 1.98
C LYS A 134 4.95 7.02 0.64
N SER A 135 3.94 6.22 0.34
CA SER A 135 3.19 6.25 -0.93
C SER A 135 2.08 7.31 -0.99
N ILE A 136 2.14 8.37 -0.16
CA ILE A 136 1.13 9.42 -0.18
C ILE A 136 1.41 10.41 -1.31
N PRO A 137 0.41 10.74 -2.14
CA PRO A 137 0.52 11.81 -3.11
C PRO A 137 0.81 13.14 -2.40
N LYS A 138 1.78 13.91 -2.90
CA LYS A 138 2.10 15.28 -2.44
C LYS A 138 0.89 16.24 -2.47
N VAL A 139 -0.21 15.83 -3.09
CA VAL A 139 -1.45 16.60 -3.25
C VAL A 139 -2.24 16.74 -1.95
N MET A 140 -2.07 15.82 -0.97
CA MET A 140 -2.79 15.90 0.32
C MET A 140 -2.39 17.08 1.23
N GLU A 141 -1.33 17.82 0.89
CA GLU A 141 -0.95 19.04 1.63
C GLU A 141 -2.00 20.16 1.58
N LYS A 142 -2.97 20.09 0.67
CA LYS A 142 -3.90 21.23 0.39
C LYS A 142 -5.32 21.10 0.97
N GLU A 143 -5.73 19.93 1.48
CA GLU A 143 -7.08 19.81 2.07
C GLU A 143 -7.10 20.14 3.57
N LYS A 144 -6.70 21.35 3.94
CA LYS A 144 -6.78 21.90 5.30
C LYS A 144 -8.23 22.22 5.78
N GLY A 145 -9.25 21.66 5.17
CA GLY A 145 -10.62 22.13 5.35
C GLY A 145 -11.61 21.24 6.08
N LYS A 146 -11.39 19.92 6.16
CA LYS A 146 -12.29 19.02 6.90
C LYS A 146 -11.48 18.20 7.90
N LYS A 147 -11.58 18.55 9.19
CA LYS A 147 -11.01 17.76 10.29
C LYS A 147 -11.76 16.42 10.34
N LYS A 148 -11.24 15.39 9.66
CA LYS A 148 -11.74 14.02 9.83
C LYS A 148 -11.29 13.56 11.21
N GLU A 149 -12.22 13.03 11.99
CA GLU A 149 -11.94 12.55 13.35
C GLU A 149 -11.15 11.23 13.25
N VAL A 150 -9.84 11.30 13.55
CA VAL A 150 -8.96 10.14 13.66
C VAL A 150 -9.17 9.48 15.03
N LYS A 151 -9.32 8.16 15.08
CA LYS A 151 -9.59 7.43 16.33
C LYS A 151 -8.31 7.07 17.10
N HIS A 152 -7.32 6.56 16.41
CA HIS A 152 -6.01 6.10 16.93
C HIS A 152 -4.96 6.04 15.80
N PHE A 153 -3.72 5.62 16.08
CA PHE A 153 -2.64 5.63 15.08
C PHE A 153 -2.87 4.69 13.89
N THR A 154 -3.44 3.51 14.12
CA THR A 154 -3.78 2.60 13.01
C THR A 154 -4.80 3.25 12.06
N ASP A 155 -5.80 3.96 12.61
CA ASP A 155 -6.76 4.74 11.83
C ASP A 155 -6.12 5.95 11.13
N LEU A 156 -5.14 6.59 11.77
CA LEU A 156 -4.35 7.67 11.17
C LEU A 156 -3.61 7.20 9.91
N ILE A 157 -2.93 6.06 10.00
CA ILE A 157 -2.16 5.51 8.88
C ILE A 157 -3.13 5.12 7.76
N ARG A 158 -4.25 4.46 8.09
CA ARG A 158 -5.34 4.20 7.14
C ARG A 158 -5.82 5.47 6.44
N TYR A 159 -6.10 6.51 7.21
CA TYR A 159 -6.56 7.80 6.68
C TYR A 159 -5.63 8.37 5.62
N PHE A 160 -4.32 8.27 5.81
CA PHE A 160 -3.34 8.74 4.84
C PHE A 160 -3.25 7.87 3.59
N HIS A 161 -3.59 6.60 3.65
CA HIS A 161 -3.65 5.72 2.48
C HIS A 161 -4.97 5.85 1.71
N CYS A 162 -6.06 6.24 2.36
CA CYS A 162 -7.36 6.37 1.70
C CYS A 162 -7.35 7.39 0.56
N PRO A 163 -8.08 7.13 -0.53
CA PRO A 163 -8.17 8.06 -1.64
C PRO A 163 -8.87 9.36 -1.21
N THR A 164 -8.41 10.50 -1.76
CA THR A 164 -9.02 11.82 -1.50
C THR A 164 -10.43 11.93 -2.04
N LYS A 165 -10.71 11.22 -3.13
CA LYS A 165 -12.04 11.13 -3.74
C LYS A 165 -12.63 9.77 -3.44
N HIS A 166 -13.90 9.74 -3.06
CA HIS A 166 -14.62 8.49 -2.91
C HIS A 166 -14.55 7.69 -4.20
N LYS A 167 -14.19 6.41 -4.10
CA LYS A 167 -14.26 5.46 -5.21
C LYS A 167 -15.62 4.77 -5.18
N ASP A 168 -16.18 4.54 -6.35
CA ASP A 168 -17.39 3.74 -6.47
C ASP A 168 -17.05 2.26 -6.17
N PHE A 169 -17.89 1.62 -5.39
CA PHE A 169 -17.79 0.20 -5.07
C PHE A 169 -18.75 -0.58 -5.97
N GLY A 170 -18.22 -1.62 -6.61
CA GLY A 170 -19.02 -2.61 -7.35
C GLY A 170 -19.03 -3.95 -6.63
N ASP A 171 -19.43 -5.01 -7.34
CA ASP A 171 -19.43 -6.37 -6.80
C ASP A 171 -18.01 -6.82 -6.41
N SER A 172 -17.91 -7.79 -5.50
CA SER A 172 -16.64 -8.43 -5.15
C SER A 172 -15.96 -9.04 -6.38
N ILE A 173 -14.63 -9.01 -6.40
CA ILE A 173 -13.84 -9.67 -7.45
C ILE A 173 -13.91 -11.18 -7.19
N ARG A 174 -14.41 -11.95 -8.17
CA ARG A 174 -14.53 -13.41 -8.07
C ARG A 174 -13.43 -14.15 -8.82
N ASP A 175 -12.89 -13.50 -9.83
CA ASP A 175 -11.85 -14.06 -10.69
C ASP A 175 -11.06 -12.92 -11.32
N LEU A 176 -9.75 -13.08 -11.36
CA LEU A 176 -8.84 -12.18 -12.06
C LEU A 176 -7.59 -12.96 -12.46
N SER A 177 -7.11 -12.73 -13.68
CA SER A 177 -5.86 -13.34 -14.15
C SER A 177 -4.66 -12.76 -13.43
N THR A 178 -3.62 -13.59 -13.24
CA THR A 178 -2.38 -13.17 -12.57
C THR A 178 -1.57 -12.14 -13.40
N ALA A 179 -0.60 -11.51 -12.77
CA ALA A 179 0.23 -10.51 -13.45
C ALA A 179 0.96 -11.08 -14.66
N THR A 180 1.50 -12.29 -14.58
CA THR A 180 2.18 -12.97 -15.70
C THR A 180 1.20 -13.29 -16.82
N GLN A 181 0.03 -13.81 -16.52
CA GLN A 181 -1.02 -14.10 -17.51
C GLN A 181 -1.49 -12.83 -18.23
N LEU A 182 -1.71 -11.73 -17.50
CA LEU A 182 -2.06 -10.44 -18.08
C LEU A 182 -0.93 -9.90 -18.98
N TYR A 183 0.32 -10.03 -18.54
CA TYR A 183 1.49 -9.62 -19.31
C TYR A 183 1.64 -10.44 -20.61
N GLU A 184 1.36 -11.73 -20.59
CA GLU A 184 1.37 -12.59 -21.76
C GLU A 184 0.31 -12.19 -22.78
N THR A 185 -0.87 -11.75 -22.32
CA THR A 185 -1.93 -11.23 -23.21
C THR A 185 -1.70 -9.79 -23.67
N GLY A 186 -0.57 -9.21 -23.35
CA GLY A 186 -0.11 -7.93 -23.86
C GLY A 186 -0.40 -6.72 -22.98
N VAL A 187 -0.85 -6.90 -21.74
CA VAL A 187 -0.94 -5.80 -20.79
C VAL A 187 0.46 -5.33 -20.41
N ILE A 188 0.72 -4.04 -20.51
CA ILE A 188 1.97 -3.42 -20.09
C ILE A 188 1.81 -2.92 -18.64
N PHE A 189 2.62 -3.43 -17.74
CA PHE A 189 2.74 -2.95 -16.37
C PHE A 189 3.69 -1.77 -16.31
N LYS A 190 3.26 -0.67 -15.71
CA LYS A 190 4.05 0.57 -15.58
C LYS A 190 3.91 1.16 -14.20
N LEU A 191 5.04 1.59 -13.63
CA LEU A 191 5.08 2.33 -12.39
C LEU A 191 4.30 3.66 -12.53
N ASP A 192 3.44 3.96 -11.55
CA ASP A 192 2.86 5.29 -11.36
C ASP A 192 3.64 6.03 -10.26
N GLU A 193 4.44 7.02 -10.65
CA GLU A 193 5.28 7.81 -9.74
C GLU A 193 4.50 8.87 -8.96
N VAL A 194 3.25 9.15 -9.35
CA VAL A 194 2.48 10.29 -8.85
C VAL A 194 1.30 9.86 -7.98
N GLY A 195 0.71 8.71 -8.27
CA GLY A 195 -0.46 8.19 -7.58
C GLY A 195 -0.18 7.74 -6.14
N GLY A 196 -1.19 7.76 -5.27
CA GLY A 196 -1.16 7.09 -3.97
C GLY A 196 -1.24 5.58 -4.14
N LEU A 197 -0.85 4.82 -3.10
CA LEU A 197 -0.78 3.35 -3.13
C LEU A 197 -2.02 2.68 -3.75
N LEU A 198 -3.19 3.24 -3.51
CA LEU A 198 -4.48 2.71 -3.96
C LEU A 198 -4.89 3.16 -5.37
N ASP A 199 -4.10 4.01 -6.03
CA ASP A 199 -4.46 4.60 -7.33
C ASP A 199 -4.03 3.72 -8.51
N ILE A 200 -4.60 2.54 -8.64
CA ILE A 200 -4.36 1.64 -9.76
C ILE A 200 -5.26 2.03 -10.93
N GLN A 201 -4.69 2.15 -12.12
CA GLN A 201 -5.40 2.60 -13.32
C GLN A 201 -5.12 1.68 -14.50
N PHE A 202 -6.18 1.25 -15.20
CA PHE A 202 -6.07 0.53 -16.46
C PHE A 202 -6.59 1.39 -17.60
N ASN A 203 -5.72 1.65 -18.57
CA ASN A 203 -6.01 2.46 -19.74
C ASN A 203 -5.86 1.61 -21.00
N LYS A 204 -6.87 1.61 -21.86
CA LYS A 204 -6.85 0.96 -23.16
C LYS A 204 -7.21 1.96 -24.23
N TRP A 205 -6.48 1.95 -25.36
CA TRP A 205 -6.76 2.84 -26.47
C TRP A 205 -8.04 2.39 -27.19
N TYR A 206 -8.95 3.33 -27.47
CA TYR A 206 -10.26 3.04 -28.05
C TYR A 206 -10.26 2.12 -29.29
N PRO A 207 -9.38 2.30 -30.31
CA PRO A 207 -9.32 1.39 -31.46
C PRO A 207 -9.00 -0.06 -31.10
N THR A 208 -8.23 -0.30 -30.02
CA THR A 208 -7.91 -1.68 -29.57
C THR A 208 -9.06 -2.31 -28.77
N GLU A 209 -10.04 -1.54 -28.32
CA GLU A 209 -11.27 -2.06 -27.77
C GLU A 209 -12.15 -2.70 -28.85
N ILE A 210 -12.15 -2.12 -30.07
CA ILE A 210 -12.95 -2.60 -31.21
C ILE A 210 -12.26 -3.76 -31.92
N CYS A 211 -10.94 -3.64 -32.14
CA CYS A 211 -10.16 -4.66 -32.83
C CYS A 211 -8.84 -4.94 -32.08
N PRO A 212 -8.78 -6.03 -31.29
CA PRO A 212 -7.59 -6.44 -30.55
C PRO A 212 -6.36 -6.70 -31.43
N CYS A 213 -6.55 -6.95 -32.73
CA CYS A 213 -5.48 -7.17 -33.69
C CYS A 213 -4.52 -5.97 -33.83
N PHE A 214 -4.93 -4.77 -33.41
CA PHE A 214 -4.08 -3.58 -33.39
C PHE A 214 -3.16 -3.51 -32.16
N THR A 215 -3.24 -4.46 -31.21
CA THR A 215 -2.29 -4.52 -30.10
C THR A 215 -0.95 -5.05 -30.60
N CYS A 216 0.06 -4.18 -30.62
CA CYS A 216 1.43 -4.53 -31.00
C CYS A 216 2.33 -4.80 -29.81
N SER A 217 1.75 -4.99 -28.60
CA SER A 217 2.52 -5.12 -27.35
C SER A 217 3.52 -6.27 -27.37
N TRP A 218 3.18 -7.40 -28.02
CA TRP A 218 4.11 -8.51 -28.20
C TRP A 218 5.34 -8.13 -29.07
N LEU A 219 5.16 -7.30 -30.11
CA LEU A 219 6.24 -6.78 -30.93
C LEU A 219 7.17 -5.85 -30.13
N LEU A 220 6.60 -5.02 -29.27
CA LEU A 220 7.38 -4.13 -28.39
C LEU A 220 8.19 -4.91 -27.35
N ASN A 221 7.68 -6.04 -26.89
CA ASN A 221 8.41 -6.92 -25.97
C ASN A 221 9.50 -7.74 -26.68
N CYS A 222 9.25 -8.17 -27.92
CA CYS A 222 10.22 -8.94 -28.70
C CYS A 222 11.30 -8.07 -29.37
N LEU A 223 11.00 -6.81 -29.70
CA LEU A 223 11.89 -5.89 -30.41
C LEU A 223 12.09 -4.62 -29.59
N PRO A 224 13.07 -4.59 -28.67
CA PRO A 224 13.34 -3.42 -27.80
C PRO A 224 13.59 -2.12 -28.57
N CYS A 225 14.09 -2.20 -29.82
CA CYS A 225 14.29 -1.04 -30.68
C CYS A 225 12.99 -0.31 -31.06
N LEU A 226 11.84 -0.97 -31.01
CA LEU A 226 10.53 -0.35 -31.27
C LEU A 226 10.01 0.48 -30.07
N LYS A 227 10.57 0.32 -28.87
CA LYS A 227 10.26 1.14 -27.71
C LYS A 227 10.60 2.62 -27.88
N CYS A 228 11.45 2.97 -28.88
CA CYS A 228 11.73 4.35 -29.25
C CYS A 228 10.51 5.09 -29.84
N PHE A 229 9.50 4.37 -30.28
CA PHE A 229 8.27 4.95 -30.82
C PHE A 229 7.22 5.15 -29.72
N GLN A 230 7.24 6.27 -29.03
CA GLN A 230 6.28 6.63 -27.97
C GLN A 230 4.81 6.53 -28.42
N CYS A 231 4.51 6.68 -29.71
CA CYS A 231 3.16 6.53 -30.24
C CYS A 231 2.66 5.08 -30.14
N LEU A 232 3.55 4.09 -30.26
CA LEU A 232 3.20 2.66 -30.14
C LEU A 232 2.91 2.26 -28.67
N GLU A 233 3.61 2.84 -27.70
CA GLU A 233 3.30 2.62 -26.28
C GLU A 233 1.91 3.12 -25.89
N ARG A 234 1.50 4.26 -26.44
CA ARG A 234 0.18 4.86 -26.15
C ARG A 234 -0.99 4.04 -26.66
N THR A 235 -0.77 3.14 -27.61
CA THR A 235 -1.82 2.29 -28.17
C THR A 235 -2.00 0.99 -27.41
N GLN A 236 -1.12 0.68 -26.45
CA GLN A 236 -1.15 -0.58 -25.72
C GLN A 236 -2.05 -0.52 -24.48
N PRO A 237 -2.62 -1.65 -24.05
CA PRO A 237 -3.30 -1.74 -22.77
C PRO A 237 -2.28 -1.56 -21.64
N LEU A 238 -2.46 -0.50 -20.86
CA LEU A 238 -1.51 -0.05 -19.86
C LEU A 238 -2.14 -0.14 -18.48
N LEU A 239 -1.55 -0.95 -17.59
CA LEU A 239 -1.89 -1.02 -16.17
C LEU A 239 -0.83 -0.25 -15.38
N LYS A 240 -1.24 0.89 -14.82
CA LYS A 240 -0.40 1.71 -13.95
C LYS A 240 -0.65 1.36 -12.51
N ILE A 241 0.41 1.05 -11.79
CA ILE A 241 0.38 0.67 -10.38
C ILE A 241 1.41 1.51 -9.65
N PRO A 242 1.04 2.18 -8.53
CA PRO A 242 2.00 2.87 -7.68
C PRO A 242 3.01 1.91 -7.05
N GLN A 243 4.17 2.44 -6.66
CA GLN A 243 5.21 1.64 -6.01
C GLN A 243 4.75 1.16 -4.63
N PHE A 244 4.97 -0.12 -4.37
CA PHE A 244 4.73 -0.75 -3.08
C PHE A 244 6.05 -1.34 -2.55
N GLU A 245 6.59 -0.73 -1.51
CA GLU A 245 7.76 -1.24 -0.78
C GLU A 245 7.30 -2.24 0.27
N ILE A 246 7.80 -3.46 0.19
CA ILE A 246 7.42 -4.57 1.07
C ILE A 246 8.63 -4.96 1.92
N ASP A 247 8.50 -4.79 3.22
CA ASP A 247 9.50 -5.10 4.25
C ASP A 247 8.91 -5.92 5.40
N ASP A 248 9.70 -6.18 6.44
CA ASP A 248 9.28 -6.99 7.59
C ASP A 248 8.12 -6.38 8.40
N ILE A 249 7.89 -5.05 8.34
CA ILE A 249 6.80 -4.37 9.06
C ILE A 249 5.49 -4.49 8.29
N THR A 250 5.57 -4.65 6.98
CA THR A 250 4.42 -4.56 6.05
C THR A 250 3.30 -5.52 6.42
N GLU A 251 3.60 -6.77 6.71
CA GLU A 251 2.56 -7.76 7.08
C GLU A 251 1.82 -7.35 8.36
N GLY A 252 2.55 -6.96 9.40
CA GLY A 252 1.96 -6.51 10.67
C GLY A 252 1.13 -5.25 10.52
N LEU A 253 1.63 -4.27 9.76
CA LEU A 253 0.94 -3.02 9.48
C LEU A 253 -0.39 -3.26 8.76
N PHE A 254 -0.37 -3.97 7.63
CA PHE A 254 -1.58 -4.22 6.85
C PHE A 254 -2.57 -5.09 7.61
N ARG A 255 -2.14 -6.10 8.35
CA ARG A 255 -3.02 -6.93 9.18
C ARG A 255 -3.83 -6.08 10.18
N ASN A 256 -3.19 -5.15 10.86
CA ASN A 256 -3.85 -4.26 11.82
C ASN A 256 -4.82 -3.29 11.14
N ILE A 257 -4.43 -2.67 10.02
CA ILE A 257 -5.30 -1.75 9.29
C ILE A 257 -6.50 -2.48 8.69
N MET A 258 -6.30 -3.66 8.09
CA MET A 258 -7.35 -4.46 7.49
C MET A 258 -8.35 -4.97 8.54
N ALA A 259 -7.88 -5.40 9.71
CA ALA A 259 -8.76 -5.74 10.83
C ALA A 259 -9.60 -4.55 11.27
N TRP A 260 -9.00 -3.35 11.35
CA TRP A 260 -9.73 -2.12 11.65
C TRP A 260 -10.77 -1.77 10.58
N GLU A 261 -10.42 -1.89 9.29
CA GLU A 261 -11.36 -1.63 8.18
C GLU A 261 -12.57 -2.55 8.26
N GLN A 262 -12.37 -3.85 8.43
CA GLN A 262 -13.47 -4.81 8.52
C GLN A 262 -14.40 -4.56 9.70
N CYS A 263 -13.86 -4.13 10.84
CA CYS A 263 -14.66 -3.85 12.03
C CYS A 263 -15.39 -2.50 11.98
N TYR A 264 -14.75 -1.46 11.46
CA TYR A 264 -15.21 -0.08 11.61
C TYR A 264 -15.64 0.60 10.29
N TYR A 265 -15.04 0.20 9.17
CA TYR A 265 -15.30 0.75 7.83
C TYR A 265 -15.66 -0.32 6.79
N PRO A 266 -16.61 -1.23 7.06
CA PRO A 266 -16.88 -2.35 6.14
C PRO A 266 -17.32 -1.89 4.74
N SER A 267 -17.98 -0.74 4.63
CA SER A 267 -18.39 -0.14 3.34
C SER A 267 -17.29 0.66 2.63
N GLU A 268 -16.16 0.91 3.31
CA GLU A 268 -15.02 1.68 2.80
C GLU A 268 -13.69 0.94 3.06
N ALA A 269 -13.68 -0.39 2.89
CA ALA A 269 -12.53 -1.25 3.15
C ALA A 269 -11.50 -1.19 2.02
N TYR A 270 -10.93 0.00 1.79
CA TYR A 270 -10.03 0.28 0.67
C TYR A 270 -8.75 -0.55 0.67
N LEU A 271 -8.11 -0.73 1.84
CA LEU A 271 -6.87 -1.51 1.93
C LEU A 271 -7.15 -3.01 1.89
N CYS A 272 -8.30 -3.47 2.40
CA CYS A 272 -8.74 -4.85 2.20
C CYS A 272 -8.95 -5.14 0.72
N ASN A 273 -9.63 -4.26 -0.03
CA ASN A 273 -9.82 -4.41 -1.47
C ASN A 273 -8.49 -4.34 -2.25
N TYR A 274 -7.54 -3.49 -1.81
CA TYR A 274 -6.23 -3.42 -2.43
C TYR A 274 -5.44 -4.72 -2.25
N MET A 275 -5.43 -5.29 -1.03
CA MET A 275 -4.79 -6.57 -0.79
C MET A 275 -5.48 -7.70 -1.54
N GLY A 276 -6.83 -7.73 -1.60
CA GLY A 276 -7.57 -8.69 -2.40
C GLY A 276 -7.23 -8.61 -3.89
N LEU A 277 -7.07 -7.40 -4.44
CA LEU A 277 -6.60 -7.24 -5.82
C LEU A 277 -5.17 -7.76 -6.03
N LEU A 278 -4.27 -7.47 -5.07
CA LEU A 278 -2.89 -7.98 -5.12
C LEU A 278 -2.82 -9.49 -4.98
N ASP A 279 -3.69 -10.12 -4.20
CA ASP A 279 -3.76 -11.57 -4.03
C ASP A 279 -4.02 -12.29 -5.37
N TYR A 280 -4.95 -11.75 -6.17
CA TYR A 280 -5.17 -12.25 -7.53
C TYR A 280 -3.97 -12.01 -8.47
N LEU A 281 -3.34 -10.85 -8.39
CA LEU A 281 -2.23 -10.50 -9.28
C LEU A 281 -0.93 -11.24 -8.93
N LEU A 282 -0.70 -11.59 -7.66
CA LEU A 282 0.56 -12.11 -7.10
C LEU A 282 0.42 -13.56 -6.62
N ASP A 283 -0.14 -14.44 -7.42
CA ASP A 283 -0.35 -15.85 -7.05
C ASP A 283 0.98 -16.61 -6.84
N THR A 284 1.99 -16.31 -7.65
CA THR A 284 3.29 -16.98 -7.63
C THR A 284 4.48 -16.02 -7.48
N GLY A 285 5.66 -16.57 -7.17
CA GLY A 285 6.92 -15.79 -7.17
C GLY A 285 7.27 -15.19 -8.53
N GLU A 286 6.84 -15.81 -9.65
CA GLU A 286 7.05 -15.29 -11.00
C GLU A 286 6.23 -14.01 -11.24
N ASP A 287 5.01 -13.94 -10.70
CA ASP A 287 4.19 -12.74 -10.77
C ASP A 287 4.83 -11.58 -10.00
N VAL A 288 5.38 -11.88 -8.82
CA VAL A 288 6.12 -10.90 -8.03
C VAL A 288 7.38 -10.44 -8.76
N GLU A 289 8.14 -11.37 -9.36
CA GLU A 289 9.36 -11.06 -10.13
C GLU A 289 9.05 -10.07 -11.25
N LEU A 290 7.99 -10.31 -12.01
CA LEU A 290 7.53 -9.39 -13.05
C LEU A 290 7.30 -7.97 -12.51
N LEU A 291 6.63 -7.81 -11.36
CA LEU A 291 6.35 -6.49 -10.80
C LEU A 291 7.60 -5.85 -10.16
N VAL A 292 8.53 -6.65 -9.67
CA VAL A 292 9.86 -6.17 -9.21
C VAL A 292 10.68 -5.66 -10.40
N GLU A 293 10.71 -6.38 -11.52
CA GLU A 293 11.39 -5.93 -12.77
C GLU A 293 10.81 -4.61 -13.32
N LYS A 294 9.59 -4.28 -12.99
CA LYS A 294 8.91 -3.02 -13.41
C LYS A 294 9.00 -1.92 -12.35
N ASP A 295 9.80 -2.10 -11.29
CA ASP A 295 9.93 -1.18 -10.17
C ASP A 295 8.60 -0.88 -9.42
N ILE A 296 7.59 -1.71 -9.64
CA ILE A 296 6.27 -1.60 -8.97
C ILE A 296 6.35 -2.15 -7.55
N ILE A 297 7.01 -3.29 -7.38
CA ILE A 297 7.29 -3.87 -6.05
C ILE A 297 8.76 -3.68 -5.71
N VAL A 298 9.04 -3.14 -4.53
CA VAL A 298 10.36 -3.12 -3.94
C VAL A 298 10.42 -4.20 -2.87
N ASN A 299 11.16 -5.29 -3.18
CA ASN A 299 11.27 -6.45 -2.31
C ASN A 299 12.40 -6.29 -1.29
N SER A 300 12.04 -6.05 -0.02
CA SER A 300 12.97 -6.03 1.11
C SER A 300 12.87 -7.29 2.01
N LEU A 301 12.05 -8.30 1.63
CA LEU A 301 11.95 -9.59 2.31
C LEU A 301 12.94 -10.64 1.81
N GLY A 302 13.61 -10.38 0.67
CA GLY A 302 14.64 -11.22 0.08
C GLY A 302 14.15 -12.31 -0.88
N SER A 303 12.91 -12.80 -0.80
CA SER A 303 12.36 -13.79 -1.72
C SER A 303 11.00 -13.36 -2.28
N ASN A 304 10.81 -13.58 -3.58
CA ASN A 304 9.55 -13.25 -4.25
C ASN A 304 8.40 -14.15 -3.78
N GLU A 305 8.67 -15.41 -3.50
CA GLU A 305 7.69 -16.35 -2.94
C GLU A 305 7.26 -15.95 -1.52
N ALA A 306 8.13 -15.28 -0.75
CA ALA A 306 7.75 -14.77 0.57
C ALA A 306 6.69 -13.68 0.46
N ILE A 307 6.77 -12.83 -0.56
CA ILE A 307 5.79 -11.76 -0.84
C ILE A 307 4.45 -12.37 -1.24
N SER A 308 4.41 -13.27 -2.25
CA SER A 308 3.17 -13.94 -2.66
C SER A 308 2.49 -14.63 -1.47
N LYS A 309 3.24 -15.39 -0.67
CA LYS A 309 2.71 -16.04 0.54
C LYS A 309 2.23 -15.07 1.61
N MET A 310 2.88 -13.92 1.77
CA MET A 310 2.48 -12.88 2.71
C MET A 310 1.14 -12.26 2.30
N VAL A 311 0.99 -11.88 1.03
CA VAL A 311 -0.26 -11.31 0.50
C VAL A 311 -1.40 -12.32 0.67
N ASN A 312 -1.19 -13.58 0.30
CA ASN A 312 -2.17 -14.65 0.45
C ASN A 312 -2.59 -14.84 1.93
N ARG A 313 -1.62 -14.85 2.89
CA ARG A 313 -1.95 -14.92 4.33
C ARG A 313 -2.74 -13.73 4.84
N LEU A 314 -2.50 -12.52 4.30
CA LEU A 314 -3.27 -11.34 4.66
C LEU A 314 -4.72 -11.44 4.19
N CYS A 315 -4.97 -12.11 3.08
CA CYS A 315 -6.30 -12.24 2.48
C CYS A 315 -7.14 -13.40 3.02
N LEU A 316 -6.56 -14.36 3.78
CA LEU A 316 -7.26 -15.55 4.28
C LEU A 316 -8.52 -15.26 5.11
N GLU A 317 -8.55 -14.14 5.85
CA GLU A 317 -9.62 -13.80 6.80
C GLU A 317 -10.44 -12.58 6.33
N ILE A 318 -10.31 -12.20 5.05
CA ILE A 318 -11.04 -11.07 4.50
C ILE A 318 -12.37 -11.54 3.92
N VAL A 319 -13.45 -10.89 4.35
CA VAL A 319 -14.75 -11.01 3.72
C VAL A 319 -14.96 -9.82 2.78
N GLU A 320 -14.75 -10.03 1.47
CA GLU A 320 -14.98 -9.00 0.46
C GLU A 320 -16.43 -9.05 -0.02
N GLU A 321 -17.28 -8.14 0.46
CA GLU A 321 -18.67 -8.01 -0.01
C GLU A 321 -18.76 -7.13 -1.26
N ASN A 322 -17.87 -6.15 -1.38
CA ASN A 322 -17.80 -5.19 -2.48
C ASN A 322 -16.35 -4.79 -2.74
N SER A 323 -16.06 -4.33 -3.95
CA SER A 323 -14.71 -3.92 -4.31
C SER A 323 -14.67 -2.59 -5.05
N CYS A 324 -13.80 -1.68 -4.60
CA CYS A 324 -13.51 -0.44 -5.32
C CYS A 324 -12.67 -0.68 -6.59
N TYR A 325 -12.22 -1.91 -6.82
CA TYR A 325 -11.51 -2.34 -8.03
C TYR A 325 -12.36 -3.24 -8.94
N SER A 326 -13.68 -3.38 -8.68
CA SER A 326 -14.59 -4.21 -9.48
C SER A 326 -14.56 -3.83 -10.96
N GLU A 327 -14.68 -2.54 -11.28
CA GLU A 327 -14.62 -2.07 -12.68
C GLU A 327 -13.25 -2.32 -13.33
N LEU A 328 -12.17 -2.16 -12.56
CA LEU A 328 -10.80 -2.44 -13.01
C LEU A 328 -10.66 -3.93 -13.37
N ALA A 329 -11.08 -4.82 -12.48
CA ALA A 329 -11.02 -6.26 -12.68
C ALA A 329 -11.86 -6.70 -13.89
N GLN A 330 -13.07 -6.17 -14.05
CA GLN A 330 -13.91 -6.43 -15.21
C GLN A 330 -13.24 -6.01 -16.53
N LYS A 331 -12.58 -4.86 -16.56
CA LYS A 331 -11.86 -4.38 -17.75
C LYS A 331 -10.66 -5.27 -18.08
N LEU A 332 -9.91 -5.73 -17.06
CA LEU A 332 -8.77 -6.62 -17.23
C LEU A 332 -9.23 -8.00 -17.73
N ASN A 333 -10.28 -8.59 -17.13
CA ASN A 333 -10.84 -9.85 -17.55
C ASN A 333 -11.40 -9.77 -18.99
N LYS A 334 -12.15 -8.71 -19.32
CA LYS A 334 -12.60 -8.46 -20.69
C LYS A 334 -11.46 -8.41 -21.70
N HIS A 335 -10.30 -7.83 -21.32
CA HIS A 335 -9.11 -7.83 -22.15
C HIS A 335 -8.52 -9.23 -22.29
N PHE A 336 -8.40 -9.97 -21.20
CA PHE A 336 -7.85 -11.33 -21.17
C PHE A 336 -8.69 -12.32 -21.99
N ASP A 337 -10.02 -12.27 -21.87
CA ASP A 337 -10.95 -13.18 -22.53
C ASP A 337 -11.11 -12.94 -24.04
N GLN A 338 -10.60 -11.83 -24.56
CA GLN A 338 -10.62 -11.60 -26.00
C GLN A 338 -9.80 -12.68 -26.70
N CYS A 339 -10.42 -13.42 -27.61
CA CYS A 339 -9.84 -14.58 -28.30
C CYS A 339 -8.46 -14.29 -28.93
N CYS A 340 -8.28 -13.10 -29.54
CA CYS A 340 -7.00 -12.71 -30.13
C CYS A 340 -5.90 -12.55 -29.06
N ASN A 341 -6.18 -11.97 -27.91
CA ASN A 341 -5.20 -11.76 -26.85
C ASN A 341 -4.79 -13.10 -26.23
N ARG A 342 -5.76 -13.95 -25.93
CA ARG A 342 -5.54 -15.29 -25.37
C ARG A 342 -4.70 -16.16 -26.31
N ASN A 343 -5.04 -16.19 -27.62
CA ASN A 343 -4.28 -16.95 -28.60
C ASN A 343 -2.87 -16.41 -28.81
N MET A 344 -2.68 -15.08 -28.76
CA MET A 344 -1.36 -14.46 -28.81
C MET A 344 -0.54 -14.75 -27.56
N GLY A 345 -1.14 -14.77 -26.37
CA GLY A 345 -0.50 -15.19 -25.14
C GLY A 345 0.01 -16.63 -25.23
N LEU A 346 -0.84 -17.56 -25.67
CA LEU A 346 -0.47 -18.96 -25.88
C LEU A 346 0.63 -19.14 -26.94
N LEU A 347 0.60 -18.38 -28.04
CA LEU A 347 1.66 -18.41 -29.05
C LEU A 347 2.97 -17.92 -28.46
N LYS A 348 2.95 -16.83 -27.68
CA LYS A 348 4.15 -16.28 -27.05
C LYS A 348 4.75 -17.24 -26.03
N SER A 349 3.97 -17.76 -25.11
CA SER A 349 4.45 -18.68 -24.07
C SER A 349 4.96 -20.01 -24.66
N THR A 350 4.35 -20.50 -25.72
CA THR A 350 4.72 -21.79 -26.34
C THR A 350 5.94 -21.66 -27.26
N TYR A 351 5.93 -20.65 -28.15
CA TYR A 351 6.90 -20.57 -29.26
C TYR A 351 7.97 -19.49 -29.10
N PHE A 352 7.74 -18.48 -28.25
CA PHE A 352 8.63 -17.35 -28.04
C PHE A 352 9.03 -17.16 -26.57
N SER A 353 8.92 -18.20 -25.74
CA SER A 353 9.23 -18.15 -24.30
C SER A 353 10.70 -17.83 -24.00
N ASN A 354 11.61 -18.17 -24.93
CA ASN A 354 13.01 -17.78 -24.84
C ASN A 354 13.60 -17.52 -26.24
N LEU A 355 14.79 -16.87 -26.28
CA LEU A 355 15.48 -16.49 -27.54
C LEU A 355 15.66 -17.66 -28.48
N TRP A 356 16.08 -18.84 -27.98
CA TRP A 356 16.34 -20.01 -28.78
C TRP A 356 15.08 -20.61 -29.40
N ARG A 357 14.01 -20.68 -28.65
CA ARG A 357 12.69 -21.13 -29.18
C ARG A 357 12.14 -20.16 -30.21
N GLY A 358 12.29 -18.85 -29.99
CA GLY A 358 11.90 -17.84 -30.97
C GLY A 358 12.66 -17.96 -32.27
N ILE A 359 14.00 -18.13 -32.23
CA ILE A 359 14.83 -18.34 -33.39
C ILE A 359 14.46 -19.63 -34.14
N ALA A 360 14.28 -20.73 -33.41
CA ALA A 360 13.88 -22.02 -34.01
C ALA A 360 12.53 -21.92 -34.70
N THR A 361 11.55 -21.23 -34.09
CA THR A 361 10.22 -21.00 -34.69
C THR A 361 10.31 -20.20 -35.98
N ILE A 362 11.09 -19.10 -36.00
CA ILE A 362 11.29 -18.26 -37.18
C ILE A 362 11.92 -19.09 -38.31
N PHE A 363 12.98 -19.84 -38.00
CA PHE A 363 13.62 -20.72 -39.01
C PHE A 363 12.65 -21.78 -39.54
N GLY A 364 11.85 -22.41 -38.66
CA GLY A 364 10.82 -23.35 -39.03
C GLY A 364 9.80 -22.76 -40.00
N LEU A 365 9.32 -21.54 -39.71
CA LEU A 365 8.39 -20.82 -40.58
C LEU A 365 8.98 -20.46 -41.92
N ILE A 366 10.24 -20.05 -41.97
CA ILE A 366 10.96 -19.75 -43.21
C ILE A 366 11.08 -21.01 -44.06
N ILE A 367 11.53 -22.13 -43.49
CA ILE A 367 11.64 -23.42 -44.20
C ILE A 367 10.28 -23.87 -44.71
N PHE A 368 9.24 -23.77 -43.90
CA PHE A 368 7.86 -24.10 -44.29
C PHE A 368 7.36 -23.22 -45.45
N GLY A 369 7.64 -21.92 -45.40
CA GLY A 369 7.30 -20.98 -46.48
C GLY A 369 8.02 -21.33 -47.81
N PHE A 370 9.30 -21.65 -47.75
CA PHE A 370 10.06 -22.11 -48.95
C PHE A 370 9.52 -23.43 -49.49
N SER A 371 9.17 -24.37 -48.62
CA SER A 371 8.57 -25.64 -49.00
C SER A 371 7.23 -25.46 -49.70
N LEU A 372 6.36 -24.62 -49.14
CA LEU A 372 5.07 -24.27 -49.78
C LEU A 372 5.27 -23.58 -51.14
N TRP A 373 6.21 -22.63 -51.23
CA TRP A 373 6.53 -21.94 -52.47
C TRP A 373 7.04 -22.94 -53.53
N SER A 374 7.87 -23.87 -53.14
CA SER A 374 8.38 -24.92 -54.04
C SER A 374 7.28 -25.82 -54.62
N ILE A 375 6.24 -26.08 -53.82
CA ILE A 375 5.05 -26.87 -54.24
C ILE A 375 4.12 -26.06 -55.16
N ILE A 376 3.90 -24.80 -54.86
CA ILE A 376 2.94 -23.94 -55.60
C ILE A 376 3.53 -23.40 -56.88
N ARG A 377 4.85 -23.13 -56.91
CA ARG A 377 5.54 -22.56 -58.07
C ARG A 377 5.26 -23.27 -59.43
N PRO A 378 5.22 -24.60 -59.52
CA PRO A 378 4.92 -25.27 -60.80
C PRO A 378 3.47 -25.12 -61.29
N TYR A 379 2.57 -24.61 -60.45
CA TYR A 379 1.16 -24.39 -60.82
C TYR A 379 0.81 -22.91 -61.09
N VAL A 380 1.75 -21.98 -60.84
CA VAL A 380 1.59 -20.53 -61.00
C VAL A 380 2.44 -19.98 -62.14
N VAL A 381 3.49 -20.68 -62.52
CA VAL A 381 4.34 -20.41 -63.67
C VAL A 381 4.03 -21.45 -64.75
#